data_227779aee57929a6d4a7a862e447d5c4
#
_entry.id   227779aee57929a6d4a7a862e447d5c4
#
_cell.length_a   1.000
_cell.length_b   1.000
_cell.length_c   1.000
_cell.angle_alpha   90.00
_cell.angle_beta   90.00
_cell.angle_gamma   90.00
#
_symmetry.space_group_name_H-M   'P 1'
#
loop_
_entity.id
_entity.type
_entity.pdbx_description
1 polymer ?
#
loop_
_entity_poly.entity_id
_entity_poly.type
_entity_poly.pdbx_seq_one_letter_code
_entity_poly.pdbx_strand_id
1 'polypeptide(L)'
;TLFRSTDPAGLFLSGDGPDAANAAPVEGTCVTFTLDGHRSLPIEVQALVTTAVLPTPRRAVNGVDPSRIAMLVAVLYRHSKLNLLSNDLYISTIAGGQAKEPGSDLAIVAALASAATSKPIARATCAIGEISLTGQVRPVPRMEYRLREAARLGFTTAVIPPLRKPVHVEGLQLVESNTLSDALDALGVRK
;
A
#
# COMPACT_ATOMS: atom_id res chain seq x y z
N THR A 1 15.65 -14.42 31.82
CA THR A 1 14.95 -14.68 30.53
C THR A 1 14.98 -13.40 29.72
N LEU A 2 15.92 -13.30 28.79
CA LEU A 2 16.01 -12.19 27.84
C LEU A 2 14.81 -12.30 26.89
N PHE A 3 13.86 -11.39 27.01
CA PHE A 3 12.90 -11.11 25.95
C PHE A 3 13.69 -10.54 24.76
N ARG A 4 14.09 -11.41 23.83
CA ARG A 4 14.42 -10.97 22.49
C ARG A 4 13.09 -10.58 21.86
N SER A 5 12.85 -9.29 21.68
CA SER A 5 11.86 -8.78 20.75
C SER A 5 12.23 -9.34 19.38
N THR A 6 11.56 -10.39 19.01
CA THR A 6 11.69 -11.02 17.70
C THR A 6 11.04 -10.09 16.70
N ASP A 7 11.85 -9.40 15.93
CA ASP A 7 11.52 -8.60 14.76
C ASP A 7 10.62 -7.37 14.99
N PRO A 8 11.22 -6.16 15.17
CA PRO A 8 10.46 -4.91 15.29
C PRO A 8 9.62 -4.59 14.02
N ALA A 9 9.88 -5.25 12.90
CA ALA A 9 9.11 -5.06 11.66
C ALA A 9 7.65 -5.54 11.80
N GLY A 10 7.36 -6.55 12.61
CA GLY A 10 6.01 -7.04 12.86
C GLY A 10 5.08 -6.04 13.57
N LEU A 11 5.64 -5.01 14.23
CA LEU A 11 4.85 -3.98 14.93
C LEU A 11 3.98 -3.12 14.00
N PHE A 12 4.35 -3.00 12.73
CA PHE A 12 3.65 -2.15 11.76
C PHE A 12 2.71 -2.92 10.84
N LEU A 13 2.43 -4.17 11.19
CA LEU A 13 1.50 -5.04 10.47
C LEU A 13 0.38 -5.50 11.41
N SER A 14 -0.83 -5.66 10.91
CA SER A 14 -1.92 -6.25 11.67
C SER A 14 -1.75 -7.77 11.78
N GLY A 15 -1.82 -8.29 13.00
CA GLY A 15 -1.62 -9.71 13.27
C GLY A 15 -0.18 -10.17 13.04
N ASP A 16 -0.01 -11.46 12.70
CA ASP A 16 1.31 -12.09 12.51
C ASP A 16 1.90 -11.86 11.10
N GLY A 17 1.47 -10.80 10.41
CA GLY A 17 1.94 -10.48 9.07
C GLY A 17 1.48 -11.51 8.01
N PRO A 18 2.29 -11.72 6.94
CA PRO A 18 1.93 -12.65 5.87
C PRO A 18 1.92 -14.11 6.31
N ASP A 19 2.61 -14.45 7.40
CA ASP A 19 2.70 -15.81 7.94
C ASP A 19 1.44 -16.26 8.72
N ALA A 20 0.48 -15.37 8.96
CA ALA A 20 -0.81 -15.74 9.55
C ALA A 20 -1.63 -16.57 8.55
N ALA A 21 -1.21 -17.80 8.34
CA ALA A 21 -1.65 -18.71 7.27
C ALA A 21 -3.17 -18.99 7.25
N ASN A 22 -3.90 -18.61 8.30
CA ASN A 22 -5.34 -18.87 8.45
C ASN A 22 -6.22 -17.62 8.60
N ALA A 23 -5.63 -16.42 8.62
CA ALA A 23 -6.44 -15.20 8.71
C ALA A 23 -6.87 -14.76 7.30
N ALA A 24 -8.18 -14.60 7.10
CA ALA A 24 -8.72 -14.09 5.85
C ALA A 24 -8.16 -12.69 5.53
N PRO A 25 -7.91 -12.38 4.24
CA PRO A 25 -7.53 -11.03 3.85
C PRO A 25 -8.66 -10.05 4.18
N VAL A 26 -8.28 -8.85 4.62
CA VAL A 26 -9.21 -7.80 5.05
C VAL A 26 -9.26 -6.70 3.99
N GLU A 27 -10.47 -6.30 3.59
CA GLU A 27 -10.64 -5.16 2.68
C GLU A 27 -10.12 -3.86 3.28
N GLY A 28 -9.67 -2.95 2.43
CA GLY A 28 -9.17 -1.66 2.86
C GLY A 28 -7.75 -1.70 3.42
N THR A 29 -7.00 -2.79 3.24
CA THR A 29 -5.62 -2.89 3.72
C THR A 29 -4.63 -3.14 2.59
N CYS A 30 -3.45 -2.53 2.68
CA CYS A 30 -2.32 -2.83 1.80
C CYS A 30 -1.00 -2.54 2.51
N VAL A 31 -0.01 -3.39 2.31
CA VAL A 31 1.32 -3.21 2.88
C VAL A 31 2.26 -2.57 1.88
N THR A 32 3.05 -1.62 2.36
CA THR A 32 4.19 -1.03 1.64
C THR A 32 5.46 -1.15 2.46
N PHE A 33 6.59 -0.79 1.86
CA PHE A 33 7.89 -0.75 2.50
C PHE A 33 8.48 0.65 2.42
N THR A 34 8.67 1.29 3.57
CA THR A 34 9.24 2.64 3.71
C THR A 34 10.69 2.57 4.16
N LEU A 35 11.43 3.66 4.02
CA LEU A 35 12.79 3.78 4.53
C LEU A 35 12.80 4.63 5.80
N ASP A 36 13.38 4.09 6.86
CA ASP A 36 13.74 4.83 8.05
C ASP A 36 15.26 4.74 8.21
N GLY A 37 15.95 5.83 7.84
CA GLY A 37 17.40 5.85 7.74
C GLY A 37 17.91 4.79 6.75
N HIS A 38 18.60 3.79 7.28
CA HIS A 38 19.14 2.67 6.49
C HIS A 38 18.27 1.42 6.51
N ARG A 39 17.12 1.45 7.19
CA ARG A 39 16.24 0.28 7.31
C ARG A 39 15.05 0.41 6.39
N SER A 40 14.64 -0.71 5.79
CA SER A 40 13.35 -0.85 5.15
C SER A 40 12.37 -1.44 6.15
N LEU A 41 11.25 -0.76 6.34
CA LEU A 41 10.21 -1.17 7.29
C LEU A 41 8.89 -1.42 6.55
N PRO A 42 8.21 -2.54 6.83
CA PRO A 42 6.85 -2.75 6.36
C PRO A 42 5.91 -1.80 7.09
N ILE A 43 4.97 -1.22 6.37
CA ILE A 43 3.89 -0.42 6.96
C ILE A 43 2.59 -0.83 6.32
N GLU A 44 1.64 -1.26 7.14
CA GLU A 44 0.28 -1.50 6.70
C GLU A 44 -0.50 -0.19 6.69
N VAL A 45 -1.04 0.13 5.53
CA VAL A 45 -2.00 1.22 5.32
C VAL A 45 -3.40 0.65 5.41
N GLN A 46 -4.24 1.27 6.21
CA GLN A 46 -5.66 0.94 6.35
C GLN A 46 -6.51 2.09 5.85
N ALA A 47 -7.53 1.78 5.07
CA ALA A 47 -8.48 2.74 4.54
C ALA A 47 -9.93 2.28 4.83
N LEU A 48 -10.78 3.24 5.16
CA LEU A 48 -12.21 3.08 5.23
C LEU A 48 -12.88 4.11 4.33
N VAL A 49 -13.79 3.66 3.49
CA VAL A 49 -14.54 4.50 2.55
C VAL A 49 -16.02 4.38 2.88
N THR A 50 -16.67 5.48 3.20
CA THR A 50 -18.10 5.52 3.54
C THR A 50 -18.82 6.58 2.72
N THR A 51 -20.13 6.47 2.63
CA THR A 51 -20.95 7.53 2.03
C THR A 51 -20.89 8.77 2.92
N ALA A 52 -20.59 9.93 2.32
CA ALA A 52 -20.60 11.18 3.06
C ALA A 52 -22.05 11.55 3.46
N VAL A 53 -22.24 11.85 4.74
CA VAL A 53 -23.53 12.32 5.28
C VAL A 53 -23.62 13.85 5.20
N LEU A 54 -22.48 14.54 5.25
CA LEU A 54 -22.40 15.99 5.16
C LEU A 54 -22.15 16.45 3.71
N PRO A 55 -22.56 17.68 3.36
CA PRO A 55 -22.29 18.23 2.02
C PRO A 55 -20.80 18.29 1.66
N THR A 56 -19.93 18.46 2.65
CA THR A 56 -18.47 18.40 2.48
C THR A 56 -17.94 17.08 3.00
N PRO A 57 -17.39 16.20 2.12
CA PRO A 57 -16.83 14.93 2.52
C PRO A 57 -15.64 15.09 3.48
N ARG A 58 -15.55 14.22 4.48
CA ARG A 58 -14.46 14.22 5.46
C ARG A 58 -13.24 13.51 4.92
N ARG A 59 -12.08 14.02 5.31
CA ARG A 59 -10.77 13.43 5.02
C ARG A 59 -9.97 13.35 6.32
N ALA A 60 -10.06 12.23 7.03
CA ALA A 60 -9.31 12.00 8.26
C ALA A 60 -8.11 11.08 7.97
N VAL A 61 -6.91 11.56 8.24
CA VAL A 61 -5.67 10.86 7.93
C VAL A 61 -4.72 10.83 9.13
N ASN A 62 -4.07 9.69 9.31
CA ASN A 62 -3.04 9.48 10.33
C ASN A 62 -1.89 8.66 9.73
N GLY A 63 -0.65 9.12 9.92
CA GLY A 63 0.54 8.45 9.40
C GLY A 63 0.79 8.65 7.90
N VAL A 64 -0.06 9.38 7.19
CA VAL A 64 0.08 9.76 5.78
C VAL A 64 -0.07 11.27 5.60
N ASP A 65 0.36 11.80 4.46
CA ASP A 65 0.25 13.24 4.16
C ASP A 65 -1.16 13.57 3.62
N PRO A 66 -1.93 14.48 4.27
CA PRO A 66 -3.27 14.87 3.81
C PRO A 66 -3.29 15.48 2.40
N SER A 67 -2.29 16.28 2.04
CA SER A 67 -2.19 16.88 0.71
C SER A 67 -1.94 15.83 -0.35
N ARG A 68 -1.12 14.83 -0.02
CA ARG A 68 -0.87 13.69 -0.91
C ARG A 68 -2.14 12.87 -1.14
N ILE A 69 -2.93 12.63 -0.10
CA ILE A 69 -4.22 11.92 -0.22
C ILE A 69 -5.17 12.67 -1.16
N ALA A 70 -5.27 13.99 -1.05
CA ALA A 70 -6.12 14.78 -1.93
C ALA A 70 -5.73 14.61 -3.42
N MET A 71 -4.43 14.61 -3.72
CA MET A 71 -3.93 14.35 -5.09
C MET A 71 -4.21 12.93 -5.54
N LEU A 72 -3.96 11.92 -4.71
CA LEU A 72 -4.19 10.52 -5.04
C LEU A 72 -5.66 10.22 -5.31
N VAL A 73 -6.59 10.81 -4.57
CA VAL A 73 -8.03 10.69 -4.81
C VAL A 73 -8.42 11.26 -6.18
N ALA A 74 -7.84 12.41 -6.57
CA ALA A 74 -8.07 12.98 -7.90
C ALA A 74 -7.49 12.09 -9.02
N VAL A 75 -6.32 11.51 -8.81
CA VAL A 75 -5.69 10.57 -9.76
C VAL A 75 -6.50 9.29 -9.90
N LEU A 76 -7.00 8.72 -8.78
CA LEU A 76 -7.92 7.57 -8.80
C LEU A 76 -9.15 7.87 -9.65
N TYR A 77 -9.80 8.99 -9.43
CA TYR A 77 -10.96 9.40 -10.20
C TYR A 77 -10.65 9.50 -11.69
N ARG A 78 -9.58 10.19 -12.04
CA ARG A 78 -9.22 10.48 -13.44
C ARG A 78 -8.75 9.27 -14.22
N HIS A 79 -7.94 8.39 -13.60
CA HIS A 79 -7.18 7.34 -14.29
C HIS A 79 -7.66 5.91 -14.01
N SER A 80 -8.44 5.68 -12.95
CA SER A 80 -9.00 4.35 -12.65
C SER A 80 -10.53 4.30 -12.69
N LYS A 81 -11.19 5.45 -12.91
CA LYS A 81 -12.65 5.60 -12.87
C LYS A 81 -13.27 5.32 -11.49
N LEU A 82 -12.45 5.22 -10.45
CA LEU A 82 -12.91 5.06 -9.08
C LEU A 82 -13.21 6.43 -8.48
N ASN A 83 -14.50 6.76 -8.34
CA ASN A 83 -14.93 8.05 -7.82
C ASN A 83 -15.09 8.00 -6.30
N LEU A 84 -14.14 8.61 -5.59
CA LEU A 84 -14.16 8.77 -4.13
C LEU A 84 -14.35 10.24 -3.69
N LEU A 85 -14.64 11.14 -4.64
CA LEU A 85 -14.72 12.56 -4.38
C LEU A 85 -15.85 12.94 -3.40
N SER A 86 -16.95 12.20 -3.44
CA SER A 86 -18.13 12.38 -2.61
C SER A 86 -18.20 11.43 -1.40
N ASN A 87 -17.14 10.69 -1.12
CA ASN A 87 -17.10 9.76 0.01
C ASN A 87 -16.31 10.36 1.19
N ASP A 88 -16.70 9.99 2.40
CA ASP A 88 -15.86 10.19 3.57
C ASP A 88 -14.72 9.16 3.52
N LEU A 89 -13.48 9.62 3.71
CA LEU A 89 -12.29 8.78 3.69
C LEU A 89 -11.55 8.88 5.02
N TYR A 90 -11.22 7.71 5.54
CA TYR A 90 -10.41 7.56 6.74
C TYR A 90 -9.22 6.70 6.37
N ILE A 91 -8.00 7.21 6.55
CA ILE A 91 -6.76 6.51 6.23
C ILE A 91 -5.84 6.56 7.44
N SER A 92 -5.33 5.41 7.83
CA SER A 92 -4.40 5.31 8.96
C SER A 92 -3.32 4.27 8.67
N THR A 93 -2.19 4.43 9.32
CA THR A 93 -1.14 3.42 9.38
C THR A 93 -1.16 2.73 10.73
N ILE A 94 -0.72 1.47 10.78
CA ILE A 94 -0.66 0.69 12.01
C ILE A 94 0.49 1.20 12.91
N ALA A 95 0.28 1.14 14.23
CA ALA A 95 1.26 1.39 15.29
C ALA A 95 2.03 2.72 15.17
N GLY A 96 1.42 3.74 14.57
CA GLY A 96 2.06 5.05 14.40
C GLY A 96 3.14 5.09 13.31
N GLY A 97 3.23 4.05 12.48
CA GLY A 97 4.11 4.04 11.32
C GLY A 97 3.88 5.26 10.41
N GLN A 98 4.91 5.69 9.68
CA GLN A 98 4.83 6.85 8.80
C GLN A 98 4.97 6.42 7.34
N ALA A 99 3.89 6.49 6.57
CA ALA A 99 3.83 6.23 5.13
C ALA A 99 3.77 7.56 4.36
N LYS A 100 4.72 8.46 4.62
CA LYS A 100 4.75 9.82 4.07
C LYS A 100 5.63 9.98 2.84
N GLU A 101 6.44 8.98 2.53
CA GLU A 101 7.26 9.02 1.32
C GLU A 101 6.45 8.63 0.06
N PRO A 102 6.84 9.13 -1.13
CA PRO A 102 6.13 8.83 -2.39
C PRO A 102 6.02 7.33 -2.70
N GLY A 103 6.96 6.52 -2.22
CA GLY A 103 6.92 5.06 -2.38
C GLY A 103 5.70 4.37 -1.79
N SER A 104 4.98 5.03 -0.90
CA SER A 104 3.77 4.52 -0.26
C SER A 104 2.49 4.79 -1.05
N ASP A 105 2.55 5.62 -2.10
CA ASP A 105 1.35 6.03 -2.86
C ASP A 105 0.56 4.85 -3.39
N LEU A 106 1.25 3.87 -3.98
CA LEU A 106 0.59 2.71 -4.58
C LEU A 106 -0.18 1.89 -3.53
N ALA A 107 0.38 1.71 -2.34
CA ALA A 107 -0.32 1.01 -1.25
C ALA A 107 -1.52 1.82 -0.72
N ILE A 108 -1.39 3.15 -0.66
CA ILE A 108 -2.49 4.03 -0.23
C ILE A 108 -3.66 3.93 -1.22
N VAL A 109 -3.41 4.06 -2.51
CA VAL A 109 -4.48 3.95 -3.53
C VAL A 109 -5.05 2.55 -3.60
N ALA A 110 -4.24 1.52 -3.38
CA ALA A 110 -4.66 0.13 -3.31
C ALA A 110 -5.60 -0.12 -2.12
N ALA A 111 -5.26 0.38 -0.93
CA ALA A 111 -6.12 0.28 0.25
C ALA A 111 -7.46 1.02 0.05
N LEU A 112 -7.42 2.22 -0.52
CA LEU A 112 -8.65 2.97 -0.87
C LEU A 112 -9.51 2.23 -1.89
N ALA A 113 -8.92 1.67 -2.93
CA ALA A 113 -9.62 0.90 -3.94
C ALA A 113 -10.22 -0.38 -3.36
N SER A 114 -9.46 -1.09 -2.52
CA SER A 114 -9.92 -2.28 -1.81
C SER A 114 -11.14 -1.98 -0.93
N ALA A 115 -11.10 -0.91 -0.12
CA ALA A 115 -12.22 -0.48 0.71
C ALA A 115 -13.45 -0.09 -0.12
N ALA A 116 -13.24 0.62 -1.23
CA ALA A 116 -14.34 1.11 -2.08
C ALA A 116 -15.01 0.01 -2.92
N THR A 117 -14.29 -1.06 -3.21
CA THR A 117 -14.80 -2.19 -4.02
C THR A 117 -15.16 -3.42 -3.19
N SER A 118 -14.89 -3.40 -1.88
CA SER A 118 -15.01 -4.53 -0.97
C SER A 118 -14.26 -5.77 -1.46
N LYS A 119 -13.09 -5.54 -2.06
CA LYS A 119 -12.21 -6.59 -2.58
C LYS A 119 -10.89 -6.59 -1.79
N PRO A 120 -10.66 -7.55 -0.92
CA PRO A 120 -9.42 -7.62 -0.15
C PRO A 120 -8.22 -7.96 -1.04
N ILE A 121 -7.07 -7.38 -0.73
CA ILE A 121 -5.79 -7.74 -1.32
C ILE A 121 -5.24 -8.98 -0.59
N ALA A 122 -4.60 -9.89 -1.34
CA ALA A 122 -4.01 -11.09 -0.76
C ALA A 122 -2.94 -10.71 0.29
N ARG A 123 -2.96 -11.35 1.47
CA ARG A 123 -2.11 -10.98 2.63
C ARG A 123 -0.61 -10.97 2.34
N ALA A 124 -0.14 -11.92 1.55
CA ALA A 124 1.27 -12.02 1.17
C ALA A 124 1.67 -11.10 0.00
N THR A 125 0.84 -10.07 -0.28
CA THR A 125 1.08 -9.10 -1.36
C THR A 125 1.38 -7.74 -0.78
N CYS A 126 2.44 -7.09 -1.28
CA CYS A 126 2.75 -5.70 -1.00
C CYS A 126 2.74 -4.84 -2.28
N ALA A 127 2.65 -3.53 -2.11
CA ALA A 127 2.64 -2.59 -3.21
C ALA A 127 3.59 -1.43 -2.93
N ILE A 128 4.52 -1.15 -3.85
CA ILE A 128 5.56 -0.13 -3.67
C ILE A 128 5.69 0.68 -4.96
N GLY A 129 5.49 1.99 -4.89
CA GLY A 129 5.66 2.87 -6.04
C GLY A 129 5.06 4.24 -5.82
N GLU A 130 5.63 5.24 -6.49
CA GLU A 130 5.09 6.58 -6.56
C GLU A 130 4.01 6.66 -7.64
N ILE A 131 2.92 7.37 -7.37
CA ILE A 131 1.88 7.64 -8.35
C ILE A 131 2.01 9.08 -8.86
N SER A 132 2.24 9.22 -10.17
CA SER A 132 2.26 10.53 -10.81
C SER A 132 0.85 11.07 -11.08
N LEU A 133 0.73 12.38 -11.27
CA LEU A 133 -0.55 13.01 -11.67
C LEU A 133 -1.08 12.52 -13.02
N THR A 134 -0.20 11.94 -13.85
CA THR A 134 -0.56 11.34 -15.13
C THR A 134 -0.99 9.87 -15.02
N GLY A 135 -1.10 9.34 -13.78
CA GLY A 135 -1.55 7.98 -13.52
C GLY A 135 -0.49 6.89 -13.78
N GLN A 136 0.77 7.26 -13.91
CA GLN A 136 1.88 6.31 -14.05
C GLN A 136 2.40 5.87 -12.68
N VAL A 137 2.80 4.62 -12.57
CA VAL A 137 3.54 4.08 -11.42
C VAL A 137 5.03 4.25 -11.65
N ARG A 138 5.72 4.92 -10.74
CA ARG A 138 7.13 5.31 -10.88
C ARG A 138 8.00 4.65 -9.82
N PRO A 139 9.23 4.26 -10.20
CA PRO A 139 10.17 3.66 -9.26
C PRO A 139 10.63 4.68 -8.20
N VAL A 140 10.91 4.17 -7.02
CA VAL A 140 11.44 4.93 -5.89
C VAL A 140 12.84 4.47 -5.53
N PRO A 141 13.63 5.28 -4.81
CA PRO A 141 14.98 4.91 -4.43
C PRO A 141 15.04 3.58 -3.63
N ARG A 142 16.13 2.85 -3.83
CA ARG A 142 16.43 1.61 -3.11
C ARG A 142 15.36 0.53 -3.24
N MET A 143 14.72 0.41 -4.40
CA MET A 143 13.64 -0.56 -4.65
C MET A 143 14.07 -2.00 -4.31
N GLU A 144 15.23 -2.43 -4.80
CA GLU A 144 15.74 -3.78 -4.53
C GLU A 144 15.87 -4.07 -3.03
N TYR A 145 16.30 -3.09 -2.25
CA TYR A 145 16.44 -3.24 -0.79
C TYR A 145 15.07 -3.44 -0.11
N ARG A 146 14.04 -2.71 -0.56
CA ARG A 146 12.66 -2.88 -0.08
C ARG A 146 12.10 -4.24 -0.43
N LEU A 147 12.36 -4.71 -1.66
CA LEU A 147 11.89 -6.01 -2.14
C LEU A 147 12.56 -7.19 -1.41
N ARG A 148 13.85 -7.09 -1.12
CA ARG A 148 14.56 -8.09 -0.31
C ARG A 148 13.99 -8.19 1.10
N GLU A 149 13.64 -7.05 1.70
CA GLU A 149 12.99 -7.03 3.01
C GLU A 149 11.58 -7.61 2.96
N ALA A 150 10.81 -7.35 1.89
CA ALA A 150 9.50 -7.96 1.69
C ALA A 150 9.60 -9.50 1.63
N ALA A 151 10.53 -10.03 0.84
CA ALA A 151 10.78 -11.47 0.78
C ALA A 151 11.20 -12.05 2.14
N ARG A 152 12.09 -11.36 2.87
CA ARG A 152 12.53 -11.78 4.20
C ARG A 152 11.39 -11.90 5.19
N LEU A 153 10.38 -11.05 5.06
CA LEU A 153 9.19 -11.05 5.93
C LEU A 153 8.06 -11.97 5.43
N GLY A 154 8.32 -12.78 4.40
CA GLY A 154 7.36 -13.79 3.92
C GLY A 154 6.36 -13.28 2.88
N PHE A 155 6.51 -12.07 2.34
CA PHE A 155 5.72 -11.64 1.21
C PHE A 155 6.11 -12.45 -0.03
N THR A 156 5.12 -12.89 -0.79
CA THR A 156 5.31 -13.72 -1.99
C THR A 156 5.06 -12.97 -3.29
N THR A 157 4.39 -11.82 -3.21
CA THR A 157 4.06 -10.99 -4.38
C THR A 157 4.31 -9.52 -4.05
N ALA A 158 4.93 -8.81 -4.97
CA ALA A 158 5.07 -7.35 -4.92
C ALA A 158 4.60 -6.72 -6.23
N VAL A 159 3.64 -5.81 -6.14
CA VAL A 159 3.22 -4.97 -7.27
C VAL A 159 4.06 -3.70 -7.25
N ILE A 160 4.79 -3.47 -8.35
CA ILE A 160 5.81 -2.43 -8.44
C ILE A 160 5.79 -1.75 -9.82
N PRO A 161 6.39 -0.58 -9.98
CA PRO A 161 6.65 0.00 -11.30
C PRO A 161 7.67 -0.83 -12.08
N PRO A 162 7.72 -0.68 -13.41
CA PRO A 162 8.79 -1.25 -14.22
C PRO A 162 10.17 -0.75 -13.77
N LEU A 163 11.10 -1.67 -13.63
CA LEU A 163 12.45 -1.37 -13.18
C LEU A 163 13.41 -1.21 -14.39
N ARG A 164 14.28 -0.22 -14.32
CA ARG A 164 15.31 -0.01 -15.38
C ARG A 164 16.29 -1.16 -15.53
N LYS A 165 16.54 -1.86 -14.42
CA LYS A 165 17.41 -3.06 -14.38
C LYS A 165 16.58 -4.20 -13.81
N PRO A 166 16.63 -5.38 -14.41
CA PRO A 166 15.98 -6.56 -13.85
C PRO A 166 16.46 -6.81 -12.42
N VAL A 167 15.52 -6.98 -11.51
CA VAL A 167 15.79 -7.37 -10.13
C VAL A 167 15.17 -8.74 -9.92
N HIS A 168 15.93 -9.64 -9.36
CA HIS A 168 15.44 -10.95 -8.95
C HIS A 168 15.57 -11.08 -7.44
N VAL A 169 14.48 -11.43 -6.79
CA VAL A 169 14.44 -11.71 -5.34
C VAL A 169 13.82 -13.08 -5.15
N GLU A 170 14.58 -14.00 -4.58
CA GLU A 170 14.13 -15.35 -4.33
C GLU A 170 12.87 -15.37 -3.46
N GLY A 171 11.88 -16.17 -3.84
CA GLY A 171 10.61 -16.30 -3.12
C GLY A 171 9.62 -15.14 -3.32
N LEU A 172 9.98 -14.09 -4.08
CA LEU A 172 9.12 -12.95 -4.32
C LEU A 172 8.82 -12.77 -5.81
N GLN A 173 7.55 -12.94 -6.19
CA GLN A 173 7.07 -12.64 -7.53
C GLN A 173 6.92 -11.13 -7.71
N LEU A 174 7.58 -10.54 -8.69
CA LEU A 174 7.46 -9.15 -9.04
C LEU A 174 6.42 -8.98 -10.15
N VAL A 175 5.38 -8.19 -9.90
CA VAL A 175 4.35 -7.83 -10.87
C VAL A 175 4.54 -6.38 -11.25
N GLU A 176 5.17 -6.16 -12.40
CA GLU A 176 5.41 -4.81 -12.90
C GLU A 176 4.16 -4.20 -13.51
N SER A 177 3.84 -2.98 -13.13
CA SER A 177 2.66 -2.24 -13.59
C SER A 177 3.07 -0.81 -13.99
N ASN A 178 2.79 -0.44 -15.23
CA ASN A 178 3.12 0.89 -15.76
C ASN A 178 2.14 1.97 -15.29
N THR A 179 0.86 1.60 -15.19
CA THR A 179 -0.21 2.53 -14.86
C THR A 179 -0.91 2.14 -13.56
N LEU A 180 -1.57 3.13 -12.95
CA LEU A 180 -2.43 2.90 -11.79
C LEU A 180 -3.50 1.84 -12.07
N SER A 181 -4.11 1.87 -13.27
CA SER A 181 -5.12 0.88 -13.65
C SER A 181 -4.54 -0.53 -13.67
N ASP A 182 -3.36 -0.73 -14.29
CA ASP A 182 -2.71 -2.04 -14.34
C ASP A 182 -2.37 -2.55 -12.94
N ALA A 183 -1.90 -1.65 -12.07
CA ALA A 183 -1.56 -2.00 -10.69
C ALA A 183 -2.80 -2.42 -9.88
N LEU A 184 -3.92 -1.70 -10.02
CA LEU A 184 -5.17 -2.07 -9.34
C LEU A 184 -5.77 -3.38 -9.88
N ASP A 185 -5.61 -3.66 -11.18
CA ASP A 185 -5.98 -4.94 -11.78
C ASP A 185 -5.10 -6.09 -11.24
N ALA A 186 -3.79 -5.88 -11.16
CA ALA A 186 -2.83 -6.84 -10.60
C ALA A 186 -3.11 -7.15 -9.11
N LEU A 187 -3.59 -6.15 -8.35
CA LEU A 187 -3.99 -6.30 -6.95
C LEU A 187 -5.42 -6.87 -6.78
N GLY A 188 -6.18 -7.02 -7.86
CA GLY A 188 -7.54 -7.55 -7.83
C GLY A 188 -8.59 -6.59 -7.23
N VAL A 189 -8.29 -5.30 -7.13
CA VAL A 189 -9.15 -4.30 -6.46
C VAL A 189 -9.83 -3.30 -7.41
N ARG A 190 -9.71 -3.51 -8.72
CA ARG A 190 -10.44 -2.73 -9.70
C ARG A 190 -11.88 -3.26 -9.87
N LYS A 191 -12.82 -2.34 -10.22
CA LYS A 191 -14.21 -2.68 -10.56
C LYS A 191 -14.30 -3.39 -11.90
#